data_78580297244679e0df3872506d3de5ae
#
_entry.id   78580297244679e0df3872506d3de5ae
#
_cell.length_a   1.000
_cell.length_b   1.000
_cell.length_c   1.000
_cell.angle_alpha   90.00
_cell.angle_beta   90.00
_cell.angle_gamma   90.00
#
_symmetry.space_group_name_H-M   'P 1'
#
loop_
_entity.id
_entity.type
_entity.pdbx_description
1 polymer ?
#
loop_
_entity_poly.entity_id
_entity_poly.type
_entity_poly.pdbx_seq_one_letter_code
_entity_poly.pdbx_strand_id
1 'polypeptide(L)'
;MSIATERNADGSPRVLYLSRRDVEAVGGAASELYVGALRRALQAHADGRTVQPLKPYLRTDASNGHIADRIIAMPAHVADPGVSGLKWIGSKHDNPQVAGLERASAVIVLNDPRTNYPIGILEGSLISAWRTAAVTCLAAEHLARRGFTDVALVGCGVIGRTQVTALLEQFEQIATIHLFDVRPAAARDLAELLGSRARIAGSAEEAVRAGELVVACTVTARPYIPFAWLRRGALVANVSIMDVHRDVFLGADKVVVDDWDQCNRERKLLNELVLEGSFSRERLHAELGEVLSGRRPGRERDDEIILLHPMGIAVEDVACAAEVYLRAKRQGVGTWLDLY
;
A
#
# COMPACT_ATOMS: atom_id res chain seq x y z
N MET A 1 -17.93 5.94 18.83
CA MET A 1 -17.10 5.41 19.95
C MET A 1 -15.76 6.10 19.90
N SER A 2 -15.18 6.42 21.05
CA SER A 2 -13.86 7.06 21.12
C SER A 2 -12.75 6.01 21.12
N ILE A 3 -11.60 6.38 20.59
CA ILE A 3 -10.34 5.66 20.79
C ILE A 3 -9.85 6.03 22.18
N ALA A 4 -9.95 5.10 23.12
CA ALA A 4 -9.67 5.34 24.53
C ALA A 4 -9.19 4.06 25.21
N THR A 5 -8.37 4.23 26.26
CA THR A 5 -7.95 3.13 27.14
C THR A 5 -9.15 2.49 27.81
N GLU A 6 -9.38 1.22 27.56
CA GLU A 6 -10.41 0.40 28.23
C GLU A 6 -9.88 -0.20 29.53
N ARG A 7 -10.78 -0.42 30.48
CA ARG A 7 -10.43 -0.93 31.82
C ARG A 7 -11.34 -2.08 32.24
N ASN A 8 -10.78 -2.96 33.01
CA ASN A 8 -11.52 -3.99 33.78
C ASN A 8 -12.30 -3.37 34.93
N ALA A 9 -13.10 -4.18 35.61
CA ALA A 9 -13.88 -3.76 36.77
C ALA A 9 -13.03 -3.28 37.96
N ASP A 10 -11.79 -3.78 38.07
CA ASP A 10 -10.82 -3.39 39.09
C ASP A 10 -9.98 -2.13 38.70
N GLY A 11 -10.26 -1.57 37.51
CA GLY A 11 -9.58 -0.38 36.98
C GLY A 11 -8.31 -0.67 36.21
N SER A 12 -7.83 -1.92 36.11
CA SER A 12 -6.67 -2.31 35.33
C SER A 12 -6.90 -2.12 33.82
N PRO A 13 -5.89 -1.67 33.04
CA PRO A 13 -6.03 -1.48 31.61
C PRO A 13 -6.08 -2.83 30.87
N ARG A 14 -6.84 -2.88 29.79
CA ARG A 14 -6.91 -4.04 28.90
C ARG A 14 -6.73 -3.64 27.44
N VAL A 15 -6.28 -4.59 26.63
CA VAL A 15 -5.94 -4.44 25.22
C VAL A 15 -6.83 -5.37 24.39
N LEU A 16 -7.40 -4.88 23.31
CA LEU A 16 -8.14 -5.71 22.35
C LEU A 16 -7.17 -6.37 21.37
N TYR A 17 -7.11 -7.69 21.39
CA TYR A 17 -6.40 -8.47 20.38
C TYR A 17 -7.34 -8.86 19.24
N LEU A 18 -6.89 -8.61 17.99
CA LEU A 18 -7.60 -9.00 16.78
C LEU A 18 -6.70 -9.91 15.94
N SER A 19 -7.11 -11.17 15.83
CA SER A 19 -6.52 -12.11 14.88
C SER A 19 -6.90 -11.78 13.43
N ARG A 20 -6.28 -12.43 12.45
CA ARG A 20 -6.66 -12.30 11.04
C ARG A 20 -8.15 -12.59 10.81
N ARG A 21 -8.68 -13.64 11.44
CA ARG A 21 -10.10 -13.99 11.37
C ARG A 21 -11.00 -12.88 11.92
N ASP A 22 -10.59 -12.24 13.00
CA ASP A 22 -11.36 -11.12 13.59
C ASP A 22 -11.32 -9.90 12.65
N VAL A 23 -10.18 -9.61 12.05
CA VAL A 23 -10.04 -8.52 11.05
C VAL A 23 -10.95 -8.80 9.84
N GLU A 24 -10.97 -10.03 9.33
CA GLU A 24 -11.84 -10.46 8.24
C GLU A 24 -13.33 -10.33 8.64
N ALA A 25 -13.69 -10.78 9.82
CA ALA A 25 -15.07 -10.76 10.33
C ALA A 25 -15.68 -9.35 10.40
N VAL A 26 -14.86 -8.32 10.60
CA VAL A 26 -15.32 -6.93 10.62
C VAL A 26 -15.22 -6.22 9.27
N GLY A 27 -15.00 -6.97 8.19
CA GLY A 27 -14.91 -6.44 6.82
C GLY A 27 -13.53 -6.00 6.41
N GLY A 28 -12.48 -6.44 7.11
CA GLY A 28 -11.09 -6.09 6.81
C GLY A 28 -10.51 -6.77 5.55
N ALA A 29 -11.30 -7.56 4.84
CA ALA A 29 -10.97 -8.14 3.53
C ALA A 29 -11.75 -7.47 2.38
N ALA A 30 -12.08 -6.18 2.50
CA ALA A 30 -12.76 -5.39 1.47
C ALA A 30 -12.18 -3.98 1.40
N SER A 31 -12.10 -3.41 0.20
CA SER A 31 -11.48 -2.09 -0.04
C SER A 31 -12.26 -0.93 0.58
N GLU A 32 -13.58 -1.04 0.69
CA GLU A 32 -14.46 0.01 1.21
C GLU A 32 -14.02 0.52 2.59
N LEU A 33 -13.65 -0.41 3.49
CA LEU A 33 -13.17 -0.07 4.82
C LEU A 33 -11.98 0.88 4.78
N TYR A 34 -11.04 0.61 3.86
CA TYR A 34 -9.75 1.29 3.81
C TYR A 34 -9.77 2.59 3.01
N VAL A 35 -10.51 2.64 1.90
CA VAL A 35 -10.54 3.82 1.01
C VAL A 35 -10.95 5.09 1.75
N GLY A 36 -12.02 5.02 2.55
CA GLY A 36 -12.49 6.16 3.35
C GLY A 36 -11.51 6.59 4.43
N ALA A 37 -10.92 5.62 5.16
CA ALA A 37 -9.93 5.88 6.21
C ALA A 37 -8.66 6.52 5.63
N LEU A 38 -8.16 5.98 4.52
CA LEU A 38 -6.96 6.48 3.85
C LEU A 38 -7.16 7.87 3.26
N ARG A 39 -8.31 8.15 2.64
CA ARG A 39 -8.60 9.48 2.11
C ARG A 39 -8.45 10.54 3.21
N ARG A 40 -9.09 10.32 4.37
CA ARG A 40 -8.98 11.24 5.51
C ARG A 40 -7.54 11.34 6.04
N ALA A 41 -6.86 10.21 6.15
CA ALA A 41 -5.51 10.17 6.70
C ALA A 41 -4.48 10.86 5.80
N LEU A 42 -4.53 10.64 4.48
CA LEU A 42 -3.63 11.28 3.51
C LEU A 42 -3.93 12.78 3.37
N GLN A 43 -5.19 13.20 3.42
CA GLN A 43 -5.55 14.62 3.50
C GLN A 43 -5.02 15.25 4.79
N ALA A 44 -5.19 14.59 5.94
CA ALA A 44 -4.65 15.07 7.21
C ALA A 44 -3.11 15.14 7.18
N HIS A 45 -2.46 14.18 6.50
CA HIS A 45 -1.02 14.19 6.30
C HIS A 45 -0.56 15.41 5.48
N ALA A 46 -1.21 15.66 4.35
CA ALA A 46 -0.96 16.85 3.54
C ALA A 46 -1.25 18.16 4.30
N ASP A 47 -2.15 18.16 5.29
CA ASP A 47 -2.44 19.30 6.18
C ASP A 47 -1.43 19.47 7.34
N GLY A 48 -0.43 18.57 7.45
CA GLY A 48 0.49 18.60 8.59
C GLY A 48 -0.13 18.16 9.91
N ARG A 49 -1.30 17.50 9.89
CA ARG A 49 -2.03 17.01 11.07
C ARG A 49 -1.71 15.54 11.41
N THR A 50 -0.53 15.08 11.02
CA THR A 50 0.01 13.77 11.37
C THR A 50 1.45 13.91 11.82
N VAL A 51 1.94 12.92 12.55
CA VAL A 51 3.35 12.81 12.91
C VAL A 51 3.82 11.41 12.52
N GLN A 52 4.84 11.32 11.67
CA GLN A 52 5.49 10.06 11.36
C GLN A 52 7.00 10.25 11.23
N PRO A 53 7.80 9.67 12.11
CA PRO A 53 9.25 9.62 11.93
C PRO A 53 9.63 8.81 10.69
N LEU A 54 10.83 9.06 10.17
CA LEU A 54 11.39 8.21 9.14
C LEU A 54 11.49 6.78 9.67
N LYS A 55 10.89 5.81 8.94
CA LYS A 55 10.82 4.42 9.38
C LYS A 55 12.20 3.77 9.43
N PRO A 56 12.66 3.27 10.60
CA PRO A 56 13.90 2.52 10.70
C PRO A 56 13.76 1.12 10.10
N TYR A 57 14.84 0.69 9.45
CA TYR A 57 14.96 -0.65 8.88
C TYR A 57 15.95 -1.46 9.72
N LEU A 58 15.51 -2.61 10.23
CA LEU A 58 16.36 -3.60 10.87
C LEU A 58 16.68 -4.69 9.83
N ARG A 59 17.95 -4.79 9.47
CA ARG A 59 18.50 -5.85 8.61
C ARG A 59 19.50 -6.65 9.42
N THR A 60 19.26 -7.95 9.52
CA THR A 60 20.13 -8.85 10.32
C THR A 60 21.34 -9.33 9.54
N ASP A 61 21.27 -9.31 8.21
CA ASP A 61 22.38 -9.61 7.31
C ASP A 61 22.44 -8.56 6.21
N ALA A 62 23.47 -7.70 6.26
CA ALA A 62 23.66 -6.63 5.30
C ALA A 62 24.42 -7.08 4.03
N SER A 63 25.10 -8.25 4.07
CA SER A 63 26.03 -8.66 3.02
C SER A 63 25.38 -9.43 1.86
N ASN A 64 24.31 -10.19 2.14
CA ASN A 64 23.63 -11.04 1.14
C ASN A 64 22.10 -10.89 1.13
N GLY A 65 21.56 -9.91 1.89
CA GLY A 65 20.12 -9.75 2.05
C GLY A 65 19.45 -9.21 0.80
N HIS A 66 18.39 -9.87 0.35
CA HIS A 66 17.50 -9.31 -0.66
C HIS A 66 16.88 -8.00 -0.15
N ILE A 67 16.61 -7.04 -1.03
CA ILE A 67 16.00 -5.74 -0.66
C ILE A 67 14.73 -5.87 0.17
N ALA A 68 14.02 -7.00 0.03
CA ALA A 68 12.83 -7.32 0.79
C ALA A 68 13.12 -7.92 2.19
N ASP A 69 14.36 -8.31 2.49
CA ASP A 69 14.72 -8.98 3.74
C ASP A 69 15.02 -7.96 4.82
N ARG A 70 14.01 -7.67 5.63
CA ARG A 70 14.07 -6.64 6.67
C ARG A 70 12.91 -6.73 7.64
N ILE A 71 13.10 -6.13 8.80
CA ILE A 71 12.01 -5.75 9.70
C ILE A 71 11.95 -4.23 9.73
N ILE A 72 10.74 -3.66 9.70
CA ILE A 72 10.51 -2.22 9.67
C ILE A 72 9.61 -1.83 10.83
N ALA A 73 10.01 -0.83 11.62
CA ALA A 73 9.13 -0.14 12.55
C ALA A 73 8.53 1.08 11.86
N MET A 74 7.21 1.22 11.93
CA MET A 74 6.46 2.25 11.24
C MET A 74 5.51 2.96 12.22
N PRO A 75 6.04 3.83 13.12
CA PRO A 75 5.23 4.58 14.06
C PRO A 75 4.57 5.79 13.38
N ALA A 76 3.35 6.11 13.82
CA ALA A 76 2.66 7.34 13.44
C ALA A 76 1.63 7.78 14.48
N HIS A 77 1.33 9.09 14.45
CA HIS A 77 0.16 9.69 15.06
C HIS A 77 -0.73 10.29 13.97
N VAL A 78 -2.03 10.02 14.05
CA VAL A 78 -3.06 10.58 13.15
C VAL A 78 -4.06 11.35 13.99
N ALA A 79 -4.19 12.65 13.76
CA ALA A 79 -5.04 13.52 14.59
C ALA A 79 -6.54 13.19 14.45
N ASP A 80 -6.98 12.69 13.30
CA ASP A 80 -8.32 12.22 13.05
C ASP A 80 -8.27 10.77 12.54
N PRO A 81 -8.66 9.80 13.38
CA PRO A 81 -9.55 9.84 14.56
C PRO A 81 -8.87 10.08 15.92
N GLY A 82 -7.64 10.57 16.00
CA GLY A 82 -6.91 10.77 17.26
C GLY A 82 -6.36 9.46 17.79
N VAL A 83 -5.36 8.90 17.10
CA VAL A 83 -4.72 7.61 17.44
C VAL A 83 -3.23 7.68 17.18
N SER A 84 -2.46 7.07 18.05
CA SER A 84 -1.05 6.75 17.79
C SER A 84 -0.91 5.25 17.58
N GLY A 85 0.14 4.83 16.90
CA GLY A 85 0.36 3.39 16.71
C GLY A 85 1.66 3.09 16.01
N LEU A 86 1.92 1.81 15.89
CA LEU A 86 3.10 1.25 15.27
C LEU A 86 2.74 0.01 14.46
N LYS A 87 3.08 -0.01 13.17
CA LYS A 87 3.19 -1.29 12.46
C LYS A 87 4.62 -1.82 12.59
N TRP A 88 4.74 -3.05 13.09
CA TRP A 88 5.96 -3.85 13.08
C TRP A 88 5.82 -4.92 12.01
N ILE A 89 6.54 -4.78 10.90
CA ILE A 89 6.44 -5.69 9.75
C ILE A 89 7.79 -6.31 9.43
N GLY A 90 7.85 -7.64 9.43
CA GLY A 90 8.96 -8.44 8.93
C GLY A 90 8.69 -8.96 7.53
N SER A 91 9.71 -9.02 6.69
CA SER A 91 9.63 -9.69 5.40
C SER A 91 10.93 -10.41 5.08
N LYS A 92 10.79 -11.56 4.43
CA LYS A 92 11.88 -12.34 3.88
C LYS A 92 11.42 -13.00 2.58
N HIS A 93 12.16 -12.74 1.49
CA HIS A 93 11.70 -13.07 0.14
C HIS A 93 11.53 -14.57 -0.10
N ASP A 94 12.33 -15.39 0.55
CA ASP A 94 12.38 -16.84 0.39
C ASP A 94 11.53 -17.64 1.41
N ASN A 95 10.86 -16.97 2.37
CA ASN A 95 10.00 -17.64 3.36
C ASN A 95 9.03 -18.68 2.75
N PRO A 96 8.36 -18.41 1.61
CA PRO A 96 7.44 -19.40 1.04
C PRO A 96 8.12 -20.71 0.62
N GLN A 97 9.37 -20.64 0.16
CA GLN A 97 10.13 -21.79 -0.32
C GLN A 97 10.85 -22.53 0.81
N VAL A 98 11.41 -21.80 1.79
CA VAL A 98 12.29 -22.41 2.82
C VAL A 98 11.54 -22.72 4.11
N ALA A 99 10.46 -22.03 4.42
CA ALA A 99 9.75 -22.17 5.68
C ALA A 99 8.24 -22.44 5.54
N GLY A 100 7.68 -22.40 4.32
CA GLY A 100 6.23 -22.55 4.11
C GLY A 100 5.41 -21.41 4.72
N LEU A 101 6.04 -20.25 5.00
CA LEU A 101 5.42 -19.07 5.59
C LEU A 101 5.15 -18.01 4.52
N GLU A 102 4.22 -17.10 4.80
CA GLU A 102 4.04 -15.92 3.96
C GLU A 102 5.34 -15.09 3.92
N ARG A 103 5.62 -14.45 2.77
CA ARG A 103 6.81 -13.60 2.59
C ARG A 103 6.90 -12.50 3.64
N ALA A 104 5.78 -11.94 4.06
CA ALA A 104 5.72 -10.87 5.03
C ALA A 104 4.65 -11.13 6.08
N SER A 105 4.94 -10.73 7.31
CA SER A 105 3.99 -10.75 8.42
C SER A 105 4.09 -9.46 9.21
N ALA A 106 2.97 -9.01 9.79
CA ALA A 106 2.93 -7.77 10.53
C ALA A 106 2.01 -7.85 11.76
N VAL A 107 2.39 -7.07 12.77
CA VAL A 107 1.52 -6.73 13.90
C VAL A 107 1.40 -5.22 13.95
N ILE A 108 0.18 -4.72 14.25
CA ILE A 108 -0.06 -3.30 14.50
C ILE A 108 -0.47 -3.13 15.96
N VAL A 109 0.20 -2.22 16.65
CA VAL A 109 -0.17 -1.79 18.00
C VAL A 109 -0.78 -0.40 17.88
N LEU A 110 -1.94 -0.20 18.52
CA LEU A 110 -2.59 1.10 18.64
C LEU A 110 -2.51 1.58 20.08
N ASN A 111 -2.32 2.90 20.25
CA ASN A 111 -2.23 3.58 21.54
C ASN A 111 -3.26 4.70 21.64
N ASP A 112 -3.84 4.87 22.83
CA ASP A 112 -4.58 6.08 23.20
C ASP A 112 -3.61 7.25 23.36
N PRO A 113 -3.67 8.30 22.53
CA PRO A 113 -2.69 9.38 22.59
C PRO A 113 -2.79 10.26 23.84
N ARG A 114 -3.88 10.14 24.62
CA ARG A 114 -4.05 10.89 25.87
C ARG A 114 -3.31 10.25 27.05
N THR A 115 -3.13 8.94 27.00
CA THR A 115 -2.52 8.16 28.10
C THR A 115 -1.23 7.45 27.64
N ASN A 116 -1.01 7.35 26.34
CA ASN A 116 0.04 6.54 25.70
C ASN A 116 -0.09 5.02 25.97
N TYR A 117 -1.17 4.55 26.60
CA TYR A 117 -1.37 3.13 26.81
C TYR A 117 -1.75 2.42 25.50
N PRO A 118 -1.29 1.16 25.31
CA PRO A 118 -1.76 0.35 24.22
C PRO A 118 -3.25 0.01 24.42
N ILE A 119 -4.01 0.07 23.34
CA ILE A 119 -5.45 -0.21 23.33
C ILE A 119 -5.81 -1.37 22.41
N GLY A 120 -4.95 -1.67 21.44
CA GLY A 120 -5.19 -2.74 20.46
C GLY A 120 -3.90 -3.35 19.95
N ILE A 121 -3.95 -4.67 19.71
CA ILE A 121 -2.91 -5.43 18.99
C ILE A 121 -3.63 -6.18 17.87
N LEU A 122 -3.28 -5.87 16.61
CA LEU A 122 -3.99 -6.38 15.45
C LEU A 122 -3.05 -7.18 14.54
N GLU A 123 -3.56 -8.25 13.94
CA GLU A 123 -2.90 -8.84 12.77
C GLU A 123 -2.81 -7.77 11.67
N GLY A 124 -1.59 -7.50 11.23
CA GLY A 124 -1.29 -6.35 10.39
C GLY A 124 -1.05 -6.68 8.92
N SER A 125 -0.88 -7.96 8.55
CA SER A 125 -0.54 -8.33 7.16
C SER A 125 -1.72 -8.12 6.23
N LEU A 126 -2.92 -8.52 6.65
CA LEU A 126 -4.15 -8.30 5.91
C LEU A 126 -4.43 -6.81 5.76
N ILE A 127 -4.36 -6.05 6.87
CA ILE A 127 -4.52 -4.60 6.86
C ILE A 127 -3.52 -3.95 5.90
N SER A 128 -2.24 -4.35 5.97
CA SER A 128 -1.17 -3.83 5.11
C SER A 128 -1.40 -4.13 3.62
N ALA A 129 -1.93 -5.31 3.27
CA ALA A 129 -2.24 -5.65 1.89
C ALA A 129 -3.40 -4.79 1.35
N TRP A 130 -4.50 -4.72 2.08
CA TRP A 130 -5.69 -3.99 1.65
C TRP A 130 -5.51 -2.47 1.65
N ARG A 131 -4.81 -1.88 2.66
CA ARG A 131 -4.51 -0.45 2.63
C ARG A 131 -3.60 -0.09 1.44
N THR A 132 -2.68 -0.98 1.05
CA THR A 132 -1.82 -0.76 -0.12
C THR A 132 -2.65 -0.76 -1.41
N ALA A 133 -3.61 -1.67 -1.53
CA ALA A 133 -4.53 -1.68 -2.66
C ALA A 133 -5.45 -0.45 -2.68
N ALA A 134 -5.93 -0.01 -1.53
CA ALA A 134 -6.76 1.19 -1.42
C ALA A 134 -6.01 2.49 -1.78
N VAL A 135 -4.69 2.57 -1.54
CA VAL A 135 -3.84 3.67 -2.07
C VAL A 135 -3.87 3.70 -3.58
N THR A 136 -3.75 2.54 -4.24
CA THR A 136 -3.86 2.44 -5.70
C THR A 136 -5.26 2.84 -6.19
N CYS A 137 -6.32 2.43 -5.50
CA CYS A 137 -7.69 2.82 -5.84
C CYS A 137 -7.89 4.35 -5.74
N LEU A 138 -7.44 4.96 -4.64
CA LEU A 138 -7.49 6.41 -4.46
C LEU A 138 -6.70 7.18 -5.52
N ALA A 139 -5.53 6.66 -5.87
CA ALA A 139 -4.75 7.24 -6.94
C ALA A 139 -5.43 7.07 -8.30
N ALA A 140 -6.00 5.91 -8.60
CA ALA A 140 -6.69 5.65 -9.86
C ALA A 140 -7.92 6.57 -10.04
N GLU A 141 -8.65 6.88 -8.98
CA GLU A 141 -9.80 7.79 -9.01
C GLU A 141 -9.42 9.20 -9.53
N HIS A 142 -8.20 9.67 -9.21
CA HIS A 142 -7.75 11.03 -9.56
C HIS A 142 -6.74 11.08 -10.69
N LEU A 143 -5.98 9.99 -10.91
CA LEU A 143 -4.83 9.96 -11.80
C LEU A 143 -5.01 9.03 -13.01
N ALA A 144 -5.93 8.06 -12.97
CA ALA A 144 -6.24 7.24 -14.14
C ALA A 144 -7.08 8.03 -15.16
N ARG A 145 -7.05 7.60 -16.40
CA ARG A 145 -7.96 8.11 -17.44
C ARG A 145 -9.40 7.78 -17.06
N ARG A 146 -10.32 8.71 -17.25
CA ARG A 146 -11.73 8.44 -16.98
C ARG A 146 -12.23 7.29 -17.85
N GLY A 147 -12.95 6.35 -17.24
CA GLY A 147 -13.52 5.20 -17.92
C GLY A 147 -12.48 4.19 -18.42
N PHE A 148 -11.27 4.13 -17.80
CA PHE A 148 -10.30 3.09 -18.11
C PHE A 148 -10.91 1.70 -17.90
N THR A 149 -10.60 0.77 -18.81
CA THR A 149 -11.18 -0.59 -18.84
C THR A 149 -10.13 -1.68 -18.72
N ASP A 150 -8.88 -1.37 -19.05
CA ASP A 150 -7.79 -2.34 -19.14
C ASP A 150 -6.76 -2.12 -18.04
N VAL A 151 -6.60 -3.11 -17.19
CA VAL A 151 -5.61 -3.12 -16.10
C VAL A 151 -4.53 -4.15 -16.42
N ALA A 152 -3.27 -3.76 -16.36
CA ALA A 152 -2.14 -4.68 -16.38
C ALA A 152 -1.69 -4.95 -14.93
N LEU A 153 -1.59 -6.22 -14.57
CA LEU A 153 -0.97 -6.66 -13.32
C LEU A 153 0.29 -7.46 -13.60
N VAL A 154 1.42 -7.00 -13.10
CA VAL A 154 2.68 -7.74 -13.12
C VAL A 154 3.04 -8.14 -11.70
N GLY A 155 3.06 -9.45 -11.44
CA GLY A 155 3.19 -10.04 -10.11
C GLY A 155 1.84 -10.45 -9.52
N CYS A 156 1.49 -11.74 -9.68
CA CYS A 156 0.20 -12.33 -9.28
C CYS A 156 0.23 -12.95 -7.86
N GLY A 157 1.11 -12.45 -6.98
CA GLY A 157 1.19 -12.86 -5.59
C GLY A 157 0.07 -12.28 -4.72
N VAL A 158 0.20 -12.40 -3.39
CA VAL A 158 -0.79 -11.91 -2.41
C VAL A 158 -1.15 -10.44 -2.66
N ILE A 159 -0.15 -9.56 -2.80
CA ILE A 159 -0.38 -8.13 -3.03
C ILE A 159 -1.07 -7.90 -4.38
N GLY A 160 -0.59 -8.53 -5.47
CA GLY A 160 -1.22 -8.38 -6.79
C GLY A 160 -2.68 -8.81 -6.80
N ARG A 161 -2.98 -9.95 -6.16
CA ARG A 161 -4.37 -10.43 -5.98
C ARG A 161 -5.22 -9.40 -5.24
N THR A 162 -4.74 -8.86 -4.12
CA THR A 162 -5.46 -7.84 -3.34
C THR A 162 -5.67 -6.56 -4.16
N GLN A 163 -4.66 -6.14 -4.95
CA GLN A 163 -4.75 -4.97 -5.83
C GLN A 163 -5.91 -5.10 -6.83
N VAL A 164 -5.95 -6.19 -7.58
CA VAL A 164 -6.99 -6.36 -8.61
C VAL A 164 -8.37 -6.59 -7.99
N THR A 165 -8.46 -7.27 -6.84
CA THR A 165 -9.73 -7.42 -6.13
C THR A 165 -10.27 -6.06 -5.70
N ALA A 166 -9.44 -5.22 -5.06
CA ALA A 166 -9.85 -3.88 -4.64
C ALA A 166 -10.22 -2.97 -5.82
N LEU A 167 -9.47 -3.04 -6.92
CA LEU A 167 -9.78 -2.29 -8.12
C LEU A 167 -11.13 -2.69 -8.72
N LEU A 168 -11.45 -3.99 -8.76
CA LEU A 168 -12.73 -4.49 -9.25
C LEU A 168 -13.91 -4.12 -8.33
N GLU A 169 -13.68 -3.98 -7.03
CA GLU A 169 -14.69 -3.50 -6.07
C GLU A 169 -14.99 -2.00 -6.26
N GLN A 170 -13.98 -1.20 -6.66
CA GLN A 170 -14.10 0.25 -6.76
C GLN A 170 -14.45 0.75 -8.18
N PHE A 171 -14.14 -0.03 -9.23
CA PHE A 171 -14.26 0.38 -10.62
C PHE A 171 -14.99 -0.68 -11.45
N GLU A 172 -16.30 -0.56 -11.54
CA GLU A 172 -17.18 -1.50 -12.27
C GLU A 172 -16.86 -1.58 -13.77
N GLN A 173 -16.31 -0.49 -14.34
CA GLN A 173 -15.98 -0.39 -15.77
C GLN A 173 -14.76 -1.22 -16.18
N ILE A 174 -13.97 -1.80 -15.23
CA ILE A 174 -12.83 -2.64 -15.59
C ILE A 174 -13.33 -3.91 -16.29
N ALA A 175 -12.98 -4.02 -17.57
CA ALA A 175 -13.38 -5.13 -18.43
C ALA A 175 -12.31 -6.22 -18.50
N THR A 176 -11.03 -5.84 -18.56
CA THR A 176 -9.93 -6.78 -18.77
C THR A 176 -8.78 -6.54 -17.79
N ILE A 177 -8.26 -7.64 -17.24
CA ILE A 177 -7.04 -7.66 -16.44
C ILE A 177 -6.00 -8.52 -17.14
N HIS A 178 -4.94 -7.87 -17.64
CA HIS A 178 -3.81 -8.50 -18.30
C HIS A 178 -2.80 -8.93 -17.23
N LEU A 179 -2.62 -10.23 -17.06
CA LEU A 179 -1.84 -10.84 -15.98
C LEU A 179 -0.50 -11.34 -16.48
N PHE A 180 0.57 -11.03 -15.76
CA PHE A 180 1.86 -11.66 -15.96
C PHE A 180 2.55 -11.93 -14.62
N ASP A 181 3.09 -13.14 -14.47
CA ASP A 181 4.00 -13.53 -13.37
C ASP A 181 5.07 -14.45 -13.94
N VAL A 182 6.30 -14.32 -13.47
CA VAL A 182 7.41 -15.23 -13.82
C VAL A 182 7.15 -16.67 -13.41
N ARG A 183 6.21 -16.89 -12.48
CA ARG A 183 5.67 -18.19 -12.13
C ARG A 183 4.30 -18.36 -12.81
N PRO A 184 4.21 -19.10 -13.92
CA PRO A 184 2.96 -19.21 -14.68
C PRO A 184 1.79 -19.77 -13.87
N ALA A 185 2.04 -20.57 -12.83
CA ALA A 185 1.00 -21.08 -11.94
C ALA A 185 0.29 -19.93 -11.21
N ALA A 186 1.03 -18.93 -10.68
CA ALA A 186 0.44 -17.81 -9.98
C ALA A 186 -0.50 -16.96 -10.87
N ALA A 187 -0.15 -16.80 -12.15
CA ALA A 187 -1.01 -16.13 -13.11
C ALA A 187 -2.27 -16.95 -13.43
N ARG A 188 -2.15 -18.30 -13.57
CA ARG A 188 -3.30 -19.19 -13.78
C ARG A 188 -4.26 -19.18 -12.60
N ASP A 189 -3.73 -19.34 -11.36
CA ASP A 189 -4.55 -19.36 -10.15
C ASP A 189 -5.34 -18.05 -9.98
N LEU A 190 -4.72 -16.92 -10.33
CA LEU A 190 -5.40 -15.64 -10.31
C LEU A 190 -6.40 -15.49 -11.46
N ALA A 191 -6.09 -16.00 -12.64
CA ALA A 191 -6.99 -15.98 -13.78
C ALA A 191 -8.27 -16.80 -13.52
N GLU A 192 -8.16 -17.95 -12.86
CA GLU A 192 -9.33 -18.74 -12.44
C GLU A 192 -10.25 -17.94 -11.50
N LEU A 193 -9.68 -17.21 -10.55
CA LEU A 193 -10.45 -16.36 -9.63
C LEU A 193 -11.18 -15.22 -10.38
N LEU A 194 -10.53 -14.62 -11.38
CA LEU A 194 -11.05 -13.46 -12.12
C LEU A 194 -11.99 -13.85 -13.27
N GLY A 195 -11.99 -15.12 -13.68
CA GLY A 195 -12.85 -15.65 -14.71
C GLY A 195 -12.66 -14.96 -16.07
N SER A 196 -13.76 -14.57 -16.70
CA SER A 196 -13.76 -13.99 -18.06
C SER A 196 -13.01 -12.66 -18.19
N ARG A 197 -12.75 -11.96 -17.07
CA ARG A 197 -11.99 -10.69 -17.07
C ARG A 197 -10.49 -10.91 -17.21
N ALA A 198 -9.96 -12.11 -16.97
CA ALA A 198 -8.53 -12.38 -17.01
C ALA A 198 -8.03 -12.63 -18.43
N ARG A 199 -6.85 -12.11 -18.73
CA ARG A 199 -6.03 -12.43 -19.90
C ARG A 199 -4.60 -12.65 -19.43
N ILE A 200 -4.10 -13.88 -19.58
CA ILE A 200 -2.70 -14.18 -19.26
C ILE A 200 -1.85 -13.76 -20.44
N ALA A 201 -0.95 -12.80 -20.20
CA ALA A 201 0.00 -12.30 -21.19
C ALA A 201 1.22 -13.22 -21.29
N GLY A 202 1.82 -13.31 -22.47
CA GLY A 202 3.02 -14.10 -22.72
C GLY A 202 4.30 -13.46 -22.17
N SER A 203 4.25 -12.14 -21.85
CA SER A 203 5.39 -11.40 -21.28
C SER A 203 4.91 -10.22 -20.43
N ALA A 204 5.82 -9.70 -19.59
CA ALA A 204 5.56 -8.45 -18.86
C ALA A 204 5.32 -7.27 -19.81
N GLU A 205 6.06 -7.21 -20.93
CA GLU A 205 5.88 -6.18 -21.96
C GLU A 205 4.46 -6.23 -22.55
N GLU A 206 4.00 -7.40 -22.94
CA GLU A 206 2.64 -7.56 -23.48
C GLU A 206 1.58 -7.08 -22.49
N ALA A 207 1.68 -7.48 -21.22
CA ALA A 207 0.75 -7.03 -20.18
C ALA A 207 0.78 -5.50 -20.03
N VAL A 208 1.98 -4.91 -19.87
CA VAL A 208 2.16 -3.48 -19.65
C VAL A 208 1.64 -2.65 -20.82
N ARG A 209 1.92 -3.07 -22.07
CA ARG A 209 1.44 -2.36 -23.27
C ARG A 209 -0.07 -2.36 -23.40
N ALA A 210 -0.75 -3.38 -22.87
CA ALA A 210 -2.21 -3.48 -22.91
C ALA A 210 -2.90 -2.60 -21.84
N GLY A 211 -2.24 -2.33 -20.69
CA GLY A 211 -2.86 -1.67 -19.55
C GLY A 211 -3.00 -0.15 -19.70
N GLU A 212 -4.16 0.38 -19.32
CA GLU A 212 -4.39 1.81 -19.06
C GLU A 212 -4.00 2.17 -17.63
N LEU A 213 -4.19 1.23 -16.72
CA LEU A 213 -3.63 1.21 -15.37
C LEU A 213 -2.66 0.04 -15.27
N VAL A 214 -1.38 0.31 -15.03
CA VAL A 214 -0.34 -0.69 -14.84
C VAL A 214 -0.03 -0.81 -13.35
N VAL A 215 -0.21 -1.99 -12.77
CA VAL A 215 0.09 -2.28 -11.36
C VAL A 215 1.27 -3.25 -11.29
N ALA A 216 2.40 -2.77 -10.79
CA ALA A 216 3.62 -3.56 -10.65
C ALA A 216 3.82 -3.97 -9.18
N CYS A 217 3.74 -5.29 -8.92
CA CYS A 217 3.70 -5.89 -7.58
C CYS A 217 4.71 -7.03 -7.41
N THR A 218 5.89 -6.95 -8.03
CA THR A 218 6.89 -8.03 -7.94
C THR A 218 7.81 -7.88 -6.73
N VAL A 219 8.73 -8.81 -6.54
CA VAL A 219 9.79 -8.73 -5.53
C VAL A 219 11.17 -8.55 -6.19
N THR A 220 11.20 -8.01 -7.40
CA THR A 220 12.44 -7.80 -8.13
C THR A 220 13.37 -6.85 -7.39
N ALA A 221 14.68 -7.12 -7.50
CA ALA A 221 15.72 -6.17 -7.10
C ALA A 221 16.27 -5.36 -8.30
N ARG A 222 15.80 -5.65 -9.52
CA ARG A 222 16.24 -4.99 -10.75
C ARG A 222 15.06 -4.49 -11.55
N PRO A 223 15.03 -3.21 -11.93
CA PRO A 223 14.01 -2.65 -12.79
C PRO A 223 13.92 -3.39 -14.14
N TYR A 224 12.70 -3.51 -14.69
CA TYR A 224 12.48 -4.20 -15.98
C TYR A 224 11.39 -3.56 -16.85
N ILE A 225 10.60 -2.59 -16.33
CA ILE A 225 9.57 -1.87 -17.11
C ILE A 225 10.17 -0.55 -17.62
N PRO A 226 10.55 -0.43 -18.91
CA PRO A 226 11.02 0.82 -19.47
C PRO A 226 9.84 1.72 -19.86
N PHE A 227 10.12 3.02 -19.98
CA PHE A 227 9.13 4.01 -20.41
C PHE A 227 8.50 3.69 -21.78
N ALA A 228 9.27 3.10 -22.70
CA ALA A 228 8.82 2.72 -24.04
C ALA A 228 7.69 1.66 -24.07
N TRP A 229 7.45 0.95 -22.99
CA TRP A 229 6.32 0.01 -22.90
C TRP A 229 5.01 0.69 -22.53
N LEU A 230 5.06 1.91 -21.99
CA LEU A 230 3.88 2.61 -21.49
C LEU A 230 3.13 3.27 -22.65
N ARG A 231 1.83 3.00 -22.72
CA ARG A 231 0.96 3.69 -23.66
C ARG A 231 0.68 5.12 -23.20
N ARG A 232 0.42 6.01 -24.14
CA ARG A 232 -0.07 7.36 -23.80
C ARG A 232 -1.36 7.25 -23.01
N GLY A 233 -1.48 8.04 -21.94
CA GLY A 233 -2.60 8.02 -21.02
C GLY A 233 -2.49 7.01 -19.88
N ALA A 234 -1.42 6.22 -19.79
CA ALA A 234 -1.28 5.23 -18.73
C ALA A 234 -1.05 5.87 -17.34
N LEU A 235 -1.66 5.26 -16.32
CA LEU A 235 -1.26 5.40 -14.93
C LEU A 235 -0.42 4.18 -14.54
N VAL A 236 0.76 4.40 -13.99
CA VAL A 236 1.64 3.33 -13.48
C VAL A 236 1.68 3.39 -11.97
N ALA A 237 1.13 2.37 -11.29
CA ALA A 237 1.26 2.16 -9.86
C ALA A 237 2.45 1.23 -9.57
N ASN A 238 3.60 1.81 -9.24
CA ASN A 238 4.85 1.09 -8.92
C ASN A 238 4.87 0.67 -7.45
N VAL A 239 3.99 -0.28 -7.09
CA VAL A 239 3.71 -0.69 -5.70
C VAL A 239 4.92 -1.34 -5.03
N SER A 240 5.69 -2.12 -5.77
CA SER A 240 6.90 -2.81 -5.26
C SER A 240 8.19 -2.01 -5.39
N ILE A 241 8.11 -0.77 -5.86
CA ILE A 241 9.19 0.24 -5.85
C ILE A 241 10.34 0.04 -6.83
N MET A 242 10.67 -1.19 -7.24
CA MET A 242 11.86 -1.49 -8.05
C MET A 242 11.52 -2.02 -9.44
N ASP A 243 10.26 -1.98 -9.89
CA ASP A 243 9.85 -2.60 -11.15
C ASP A 243 10.12 -1.72 -12.37
N VAL A 244 9.97 -0.39 -12.22
CA VAL A 244 10.13 0.55 -13.34
C VAL A 244 11.57 0.99 -13.52
N HIS A 245 11.98 1.24 -14.77
CA HIS A 245 13.28 1.85 -15.09
C HIS A 245 13.31 3.33 -14.71
N ARG A 246 14.52 3.88 -14.66
CA ARG A 246 14.78 5.30 -14.36
C ARG A 246 14.12 6.25 -15.38
N ASP A 247 14.03 5.82 -16.63
CA ASP A 247 13.42 6.58 -17.71
C ASP A 247 11.92 6.84 -17.49
N VAL A 248 11.23 5.99 -16.69
CA VAL A 248 9.83 6.20 -16.31
C VAL A 248 9.69 7.42 -15.40
N PHE A 249 10.59 7.60 -14.42
CA PHE A 249 10.60 8.80 -13.57
C PHE A 249 10.91 10.07 -14.34
N LEU A 250 11.79 9.96 -15.35
CA LEU A 250 12.27 11.11 -16.12
C LEU A 250 11.31 11.47 -17.26
N GLY A 251 10.59 10.49 -17.81
CA GLY A 251 9.70 10.64 -18.96
C GLY A 251 8.22 10.83 -18.63
N ALA A 252 7.79 10.48 -17.41
CA ALA A 252 6.41 10.67 -16.99
C ALA A 252 6.02 12.17 -16.95
N ASP A 253 4.81 12.48 -17.41
CA ASP A 253 4.25 13.84 -17.33
C ASP A 253 4.07 14.29 -15.89
N LYS A 254 3.72 13.35 -14.99
CA LYS A 254 3.56 13.59 -13.55
C LYS A 254 4.14 12.42 -12.76
N VAL A 255 4.88 12.73 -11.69
CA VAL A 255 5.32 11.76 -10.68
C VAL A 255 4.65 12.11 -9.37
N VAL A 256 3.93 11.14 -8.77
CA VAL A 256 3.22 11.28 -7.50
C VAL A 256 3.75 10.25 -6.52
N VAL A 257 3.97 10.65 -5.27
CA VAL A 257 4.38 9.77 -4.17
C VAL A 257 3.36 9.84 -3.03
N ASP A 258 3.46 8.98 -2.05
CA ASP A 258 2.70 9.09 -0.79
C ASP A 258 3.32 10.12 0.17
N ASP A 259 4.66 10.14 0.26
CA ASP A 259 5.44 11.07 1.09
C ASP A 259 6.86 11.17 0.52
N TRP A 260 7.31 12.39 0.27
CA TRP A 260 8.62 12.66 -0.33
C TRP A 260 9.78 12.15 0.52
N ASP A 261 9.76 12.44 1.82
CA ASP A 261 10.88 12.11 2.71
C ASP A 261 11.03 10.60 2.91
N GLN A 262 9.92 9.88 2.91
CA GLN A 262 9.92 8.41 2.96
C GLN A 262 10.38 7.79 1.63
N CYS A 263 10.09 8.42 0.49
CA CYS A 263 10.49 7.94 -0.84
C CYS A 263 11.95 8.28 -1.16
N ASN A 264 12.42 9.47 -0.77
CA ASN A 264 13.77 9.96 -1.06
C ASN A 264 14.80 9.45 -0.03
N ARG A 265 14.93 8.11 0.11
CA ARG A 265 15.88 7.51 1.05
C ARG A 265 16.23 6.07 0.71
N GLU A 266 17.23 5.52 1.41
CA GLU A 266 17.59 4.10 1.38
C GLU A 266 18.13 3.63 0.02
N ARG A 267 18.70 4.54 -0.77
CA ARG A 267 19.27 4.25 -2.11
C ARG A 267 18.32 3.47 -3.02
N LYS A 268 17.02 3.74 -2.88
CA LYS A 268 16.03 3.26 -3.84
C LYS A 268 16.04 4.15 -5.06
N LEU A 269 15.41 3.71 -6.13
CA LEU A 269 15.54 4.32 -7.45
C LEU A 269 15.28 5.84 -7.45
N LEU A 270 14.24 6.33 -6.78
CA LEU A 270 13.98 7.76 -6.66
C LEU A 270 15.13 8.48 -5.93
N ASN A 271 15.60 7.91 -4.81
CA ASN A 271 16.70 8.51 -4.04
C ASN A 271 18.03 8.51 -4.82
N GLU A 272 18.30 7.46 -5.60
CA GLU A 272 19.47 7.45 -6.50
C GLU A 272 19.40 8.56 -7.54
N LEU A 273 18.25 8.75 -8.18
CA LEU A 273 18.02 9.85 -9.13
C LEU A 273 18.21 11.24 -8.49
N VAL A 274 17.80 11.39 -7.24
CA VAL A 274 18.01 12.65 -6.49
C VAL A 274 19.48 12.86 -6.16
N LEU A 275 20.19 11.84 -5.67
CA LEU A 275 21.60 11.92 -5.34
C LEU A 275 22.49 12.23 -6.58
N GLU A 276 22.06 11.79 -7.75
CA GLU A 276 22.74 12.06 -9.02
C GLU A 276 22.32 13.40 -9.65
N GLY A 277 21.36 14.12 -9.05
CA GLY A 277 20.86 15.38 -9.60
C GLY A 277 19.94 15.24 -10.81
N SER A 278 19.48 14.02 -11.15
CA SER A 278 18.59 13.76 -12.28
C SER A 278 17.11 13.99 -11.93
N PHE A 279 16.75 13.97 -10.65
CA PHE A 279 15.41 14.26 -10.13
C PHE A 279 15.48 15.13 -8.88
N SER A 280 14.42 15.91 -8.59
CA SER A 280 14.39 16.75 -7.40
C SER A 280 12.95 16.91 -6.88
N ARG A 281 12.80 17.51 -5.68
CA ARG A 281 11.47 17.81 -5.11
C ARG A 281 10.63 18.73 -6.01
N GLU A 282 11.28 19.64 -6.72
CA GLU A 282 10.61 20.58 -7.65
C GLU A 282 10.07 19.87 -8.89
N ARG A 283 10.65 18.73 -9.28
CA ARG A 283 10.15 17.88 -10.38
C ARG A 283 9.01 16.96 -9.94
N LEU A 284 8.87 16.72 -8.65
CA LEU A 284 7.74 15.96 -8.15
C LEU A 284 6.45 16.75 -8.39
N HIS A 285 5.45 16.11 -9.01
CA HIS A 285 4.18 16.77 -9.24
C HIS A 285 3.44 17.01 -7.92
N ALA A 286 3.28 15.98 -7.10
CA ALA A 286 2.56 16.07 -5.84
C ALA A 286 2.86 14.88 -4.91
N GLU A 287 2.53 15.05 -3.65
CA GLU A 287 2.17 13.94 -2.77
C GLU A 287 0.68 13.60 -2.95
N LEU A 288 0.33 12.32 -2.80
CA LEU A 288 -1.06 11.87 -3.07
C LEU A 288 -2.09 12.61 -2.21
N GLY A 289 -1.75 12.92 -0.97
CA GLY A 289 -2.59 13.71 -0.08
C GLY A 289 -2.91 15.10 -0.61
N GLU A 290 -1.98 15.73 -1.33
CA GLU A 290 -2.21 17.04 -1.98
C GLU A 290 -3.19 16.92 -3.14
N VAL A 291 -3.14 15.82 -3.90
CA VAL A 291 -4.10 15.53 -4.97
C VAL A 291 -5.49 15.27 -4.38
N LEU A 292 -5.58 14.44 -3.34
CA LEU A 292 -6.85 14.11 -2.67
C LEU A 292 -7.51 15.31 -2.01
N SER A 293 -6.73 16.32 -1.60
CA SER A 293 -7.24 17.58 -1.02
C SER A 293 -7.52 18.67 -2.07
N GLY A 294 -7.23 18.39 -3.35
CA GLY A 294 -7.40 19.37 -4.44
C GLY A 294 -6.37 20.50 -4.47
N ARG A 295 -5.30 20.43 -3.67
CA ARG A 295 -4.20 21.43 -3.69
C ARG A 295 -3.32 21.30 -4.92
N ARG A 296 -3.25 20.08 -5.47
CA ARG A 296 -2.59 19.79 -6.73
C ARG A 296 -3.58 19.08 -7.66
N PRO A 297 -3.57 19.39 -8.95
CA PRO A 297 -4.47 18.72 -9.89
C PRO A 297 -4.09 17.25 -10.03
N GLY A 298 -5.10 16.41 -10.23
CA GLY A 298 -4.91 15.04 -10.67
C GLY A 298 -4.53 14.99 -12.16
N ARG A 299 -5.16 14.07 -12.91
CA ARG A 299 -5.01 14.03 -14.37
C ARG A 299 -5.72 15.22 -15.00
N GLU A 300 -5.03 15.93 -15.90
CA GLU A 300 -5.55 17.08 -16.63
C GLU A 300 -5.76 16.79 -18.11
N ARG A 301 -4.98 15.88 -18.70
CA ARG A 301 -5.09 15.47 -20.10
C ARG A 301 -5.15 13.95 -20.21
N ASP A 302 -5.91 13.46 -21.17
CA ASP A 302 -6.08 12.01 -21.42
C ASP A 302 -4.81 11.30 -21.87
N ASP A 303 -3.85 12.02 -22.40
CA ASP A 303 -2.60 11.49 -22.93
C ASP A 303 -1.44 11.49 -21.91
N GLU A 304 -1.62 12.06 -20.73
CA GLU A 304 -0.56 12.06 -19.70
C GLU A 304 -0.15 10.64 -19.29
N ILE A 305 1.13 10.38 -19.20
CA ILE A 305 1.68 9.21 -18.50
C ILE A 305 2.01 9.65 -17.08
N ILE A 306 1.37 9.02 -16.10
CA ILE A 306 1.50 9.38 -14.70
C ILE A 306 2.11 8.21 -13.93
N LEU A 307 3.17 8.48 -13.15
CA LEU A 307 3.78 7.51 -12.24
C LEU A 307 3.32 7.78 -10.81
N LEU A 308 2.64 6.81 -10.21
CA LEU A 308 2.45 6.71 -8.77
C LEU A 308 3.55 5.82 -8.20
N HIS A 309 4.35 6.35 -7.26
CA HIS A 309 5.44 5.62 -6.62
C HIS A 309 5.31 5.64 -5.09
N PRO A 310 4.39 4.85 -4.51
CA PRO A 310 4.13 4.84 -3.08
C PRO A 310 5.20 4.00 -2.36
N MET A 311 5.69 4.53 -1.25
CA MET A 311 6.61 3.81 -0.36
C MET A 311 5.86 3.05 0.75
N GLY A 312 4.58 3.37 0.95
CA GLY A 312 3.77 2.96 2.08
C GLY A 312 4.20 3.66 3.36
N ILE A 313 3.37 4.52 3.89
CA ILE A 313 3.67 5.33 5.08
C ILE A 313 2.94 4.82 6.32
N ALA A 314 3.49 5.11 7.50
CA ALA A 314 2.95 4.62 8.78
C ALA A 314 1.54 5.16 9.07
N VAL A 315 1.27 6.39 8.64
CA VAL A 315 -0.05 7.02 8.75
C VAL A 315 -1.15 6.18 8.13
N GLU A 316 -0.89 5.56 6.97
CA GLU A 316 -1.84 4.70 6.28
C GLU A 316 -2.21 3.46 7.11
N ASP A 317 -1.19 2.80 7.68
CA ASP A 317 -1.39 1.58 8.46
C ASP A 317 -2.12 1.86 9.78
N VAL A 318 -1.74 2.93 10.48
CA VAL A 318 -2.34 3.32 11.76
C VAL A 318 -3.78 3.77 11.59
N ALA A 319 -4.09 4.58 10.57
CA ALA A 319 -5.47 5.01 10.29
C ALA A 319 -6.39 3.84 9.93
N CYS A 320 -5.92 2.93 9.09
CA CYS A 320 -6.68 1.75 8.69
C CYS A 320 -6.89 0.78 9.85
N ALA A 321 -5.86 0.54 10.67
CA ALA A 321 -5.98 -0.28 11.86
C ALA A 321 -6.95 0.32 12.89
N ALA A 322 -6.99 1.65 13.02
CA ALA A 322 -7.96 2.33 13.89
C ALA A 322 -9.41 2.10 13.44
N GLU A 323 -9.68 2.12 12.14
CA GLU A 323 -11.02 1.83 11.60
C GLU A 323 -11.41 0.37 11.87
N VAL A 324 -10.50 -0.58 11.65
CA VAL A 324 -10.72 -2.01 12.00
C VAL A 324 -10.99 -2.16 13.48
N TYR A 325 -10.17 -1.55 14.34
CA TYR A 325 -10.34 -1.57 15.80
C TYR A 325 -11.71 -1.02 16.23
N LEU A 326 -12.11 0.12 15.68
CA LEU A 326 -13.42 0.72 16.02
C LEU A 326 -14.59 -0.13 15.55
N ARG A 327 -14.50 -0.77 14.38
CA ARG A 327 -15.53 -1.72 13.92
C ARG A 327 -15.59 -2.96 14.80
N ALA A 328 -14.44 -3.54 15.14
CA ALA A 328 -14.37 -4.70 16.04
C ALA A 328 -14.99 -4.41 17.42
N LYS A 329 -14.66 -3.25 17.99
CA LYS A 329 -15.25 -2.79 19.24
C LYS A 329 -16.77 -2.64 19.17
N ARG A 330 -17.30 -2.05 18.09
CA ARG A 330 -18.76 -1.90 17.88
C ARG A 330 -19.48 -3.24 17.78
N GLN A 331 -18.83 -4.23 17.17
CA GLN A 331 -19.41 -5.55 16.90
C GLN A 331 -19.11 -6.58 18.00
N GLY A 332 -18.33 -6.22 19.02
CA GLY A 332 -17.91 -7.14 20.06
C GLY A 332 -17.00 -8.28 19.57
N VAL A 333 -16.22 -8.04 18.52
CA VAL A 333 -15.28 -8.99 17.91
C VAL A 333 -13.89 -8.81 18.50
N GLY A 334 -13.17 -9.92 18.67
CA GLY A 334 -11.81 -9.95 19.21
C GLY A 334 -11.75 -10.45 20.64
N THR A 335 -10.55 -10.50 21.18
CA THR A 335 -10.25 -11.00 22.54
C THR A 335 -9.65 -9.88 23.37
N TRP A 336 -10.27 -9.59 24.52
CA TRP A 336 -9.70 -8.66 25.48
C TRP A 336 -8.64 -9.37 26.32
N LEU A 337 -7.47 -8.77 26.38
CA LEU A 337 -6.33 -9.24 27.15
C LEU A 337 -6.03 -8.24 28.26
N ASP A 338 -5.74 -8.74 29.46
CA ASP A 338 -5.25 -7.92 30.55
C ASP A 338 -3.82 -7.49 30.24
N LEU A 339 -3.49 -6.25 30.50
CA LEU A 339 -2.15 -5.76 30.24
C LEU A 339 -1.19 -6.14 31.39
N TYR A 340 -1.69 -6.15 32.61
CA TYR A 340 -1.00 -6.62 33.84
C TYR A 340 -2.00 -6.91 34.96
#